data_fe7761e4ea93de71eb999b4ad69fc5de
#
_entry.id   fe7761e4ea93de71eb999b4ad69fc5de
#
_cell.length_a   1.000
_cell.length_b   1.000
_cell.length_c   1.000
_cell.angle_alpha   90.00
_cell.angle_beta   90.00
_cell.angle_gamma   90.00
#
_symmetry.space_group_name_H-M   'P 1'
#
loop_
_entity.id
_entity.type
_entity.pdbx_description
1 polymer ?
#
loop_
_entity_poly.entity_id
_entity_poly.type
_entity_poly.pdbx_seq_one_letter_code
_entity_poly.pdbx_strand_id
1 'polypeptide(L)'
;MLIPPDSHHALRRYLTLFYGFTLGLAFTLMLSACGMKPLQLPASPTPTLPGNAMQATLPAHFGTQALTKSSPTPLPEVPATPNERTPSPLGVSAAELHGLKVTIWQPWGEAAAAGFQAILDKFNNTNQWGITVTSRSFEGFGSLEDAVEAGLSDNTLPDVLLDYGYQARLWDESGMLADLKPYVDDRVWGLTRDEQADFYPGFWLEDLVTVGAQPRRLGIPYYRSAEVLFYNQSWAEELGYLTPPSTPEDFRARACAAAEYVARNGDKSSLGQGGWLITLDPGGLAGWIYAFGGSITNPAGTGYAFDTPETRQVLAYLKGLQESGCAWADASLDPQATFASRRALYVVGSLFDIPAQQAAFQQAGSKDEWTVLPFPSSTQSVVDSYGPSLLITHSTPKQQLASWLVVEWLVYPPNQAGLVKLLGAYPTRQTTMNYLGSVGEINAQWAQALALLPDARSEPSLPSWSVMRWALSDTSSQLFSQQFRVDQIPSLLNDLDNLAQETLDQER
;
A
#
# COMPACT_ATOMS: atom_id res chain seq x y z
N MET A 1 -33.62 -21.54 9.24
CA MET A 1 -33.93 -20.72 10.42
C MET A 1 -33.45 -19.31 10.05
N LEU A 2 -34.39 -18.41 9.80
CA LEU A 2 -34.12 -17.08 9.19
C LEU A 2 -33.44 -16.18 10.20
N ILE A 3 -32.28 -15.62 9.81
CA ILE A 3 -31.54 -14.59 10.56
C ILE A 3 -32.18 -13.23 10.23
N PRO A 4 -32.47 -12.37 11.20
CA PRO A 4 -33.09 -11.08 10.93
C PRO A 4 -32.09 -10.06 10.36
N PRO A 5 -32.55 -9.08 9.54
CA PRO A 5 -31.72 -8.18 8.72
C PRO A 5 -31.19 -6.93 9.44
N ASP A 6 -31.02 -6.92 10.76
CA ASP A 6 -30.81 -5.67 11.51
C ASP A 6 -29.37 -5.35 11.95
N SER A 7 -28.38 -6.21 11.63
CA SER A 7 -26.99 -6.00 12.07
C SER A 7 -26.20 -4.95 11.25
N HIS A 8 -26.58 -4.68 10.01
CA HIS A 8 -25.88 -3.70 9.15
C HIS A 8 -26.29 -2.23 9.38
N HIS A 9 -27.41 -1.98 10.06
CA HIS A 9 -27.88 -0.63 10.37
C HIS A 9 -27.18 0.02 11.59
N ALA A 10 -26.54 -0.75 12.44
CA ALA A 10 -25.85 -0.22 13.62
C ALA A 10 -24.57 0.54 13.25
N LEU A 11 -23.74 0.04 12.30
CA LEU A 11 -22.54 0.73 11.85
C LEU A 11 -22.85 2.06 11.12
N ARG A 12 -23.91 2.10 10.31
CA ARG A 12 -24.36 3.35 9.67
C ARG A 12 -24.89 4.41 10.66
N ARG A 13 -25.45 4.01 11.80
CA ARG A 13 -25.94 4.95 12.80
C ARG A 13 -24.83 5.65 13.58
N TYR A 14 -23.67 5.04 13.74
CA TYR A 14 -22.51 5.70 14.39
C TYR A 14 -21.85 6.74 13.47
N LEU A 15 -21.73 6.49 12.19
CA LEU A 15 -21.23 7.45 11.20
C LEU A 15 -22.19 8.65 10.99
N THR A 16 -23.50 8.46 11.07
CA THR A 16 -24.49 9.54 10.88
C THR A 16 -24.66 10.44 12.11
N LEU A 17 -24.35 9.99 13.31
CA LEU A 17 -24.47 10.79 14.53
C LEU A 17 -23.31 11.78 14.74
N PHE A 18 -22.12 11.52 14.17
CA PHE A 18 -20.98 12.44 14.26
C PHE A 18 -20.98 13.55 13.19
N TYR A 19 -21.64 13.34 12.04
CA TYR A 19 -21.78 14.37 10.99
C TYR A 19 -22.99 15.28 11.15
N GLY A 20 -23.87 15.03 12.11
CA GLY A 20 -25.13 15.75 12.31
C GLY A 20 -25.02 17.04 13.15
N PHE A 21 -23.90 17.37 13.74
CA PHE A 21 -23.81 18.50 14.69
C PHE A 21 -23.07 19.74 14.20
N THR A 22 -22.56 19.78 12.97
CA THR A 22 -21.82 20.94 12.43
C THR A 22 -22.38 21.58 11.15
N LEU A 23 -23.57 21.22 10.69
CA LEU A 23 -24.19 21.80 9.49
C LEU A 23 -25.61 22.36 9.74
N GLY A 24 -25.74 23.23 10.73
CA GLY A 24 -27.00 23.89 11.08
C GLY A 24 -26.86 25.40 11.29
N LEU A 25 -26.08 26.11 10.47
CA LEU A 25 -26.16 27.59 10.38
C LEU A 25 -25.40 28.10 9.16
N ALA A 26 -26.03 28.20 8.02
CA ALA A 26 -25.80 29.19 6.95
C ALA A 26 -26.43 28.74 5.61
N PHE A 27 -27.74 28.82 5.50
CA PHE A 27 -28.39 28.83 4.18
C PHE A 27 -29.55 29.83 4.18
N THR A 28 -29.22 31.09 4.00
CA THR A 28 -30.13 32.09 3.43
C THR A 28 -29.34 33.26 2.86
N LEU A 29 -29.72 33.65 1.62
CA LEU A 29 -29.31 34.83 0.84
C LEU A 29 -28.08 34.65 -0.10
N MET A 30 -28.24 34.51 -1.37
CA MET A 30 -28.54 35.48 -2.40
C MET A 30 -28.46 34.85 -3.81
N LEU A 31 -29.56 34.83 -4.50
CA LEU A 31 -29.62 34.81 -5.96
C LEU A 31 -29.30 36.21 -6.48
N SER A 32 -28.32 36.36 -7.34
CA SER A 32 -28.29 37.41 -8.37
C SER A 32 -27.34 36.99 -9.50
N ALA A 33 -27.88 37.01 -10.68
CA ALA A 33 -27.28 36.69 -11.96
C ALA A 33 -26.19 37.68 -12.37
N CYS A 34 -25.11 37.17 -12.98
CA CYS A 34 -24.47 37.87 -14.11
C CYS A 34 -23.61 36.86 -14.91
N GLY A 35 -23.87 36.80 -16.22
CA GLY A 35 -23.23 35.90 -17.15
C GLY A 35 -21.77 36.22 -17.38
N MET A 36 -20.97 35.17 -17.46
CA MET A 36 -19.60 35.22 -17.99
C MET A 36 -19.43 34.15 -19.05
N LYS A 37 -18.93 34.57 -20.21
CA LYS A 37 -18.56 33.70 -21.35
C LYS A 37 -17.39 32.79 -21.00
N PRO A 38 -17.31 31.60 -21.57
CA PRO A 38 -16.16 30.71 -21.35
C PRO A 38 -14.89 31.28 -22.02
N LEU A 39 -13.80 31.34 -21.24
CA LEU A 39 -12.46 31.68 -21.74
C LEU A 39 -11.89 30.43 -22.45
N GLN A 40 -11.54 30.60 -23.72
CA GLN A 40 -10.73 29.65 -24.47
C GLN A 40 -9.25 29.76 -24.04
N LEU A 41 -8.67 28.69 -23.52
CA LEU A 41 -7.24 28.60 -23.27
C LEU A 41 -6.51 28.26 -24.56
N PRO A 42 -5.36 28.91 -24.85
CA PRO A 42 -4.53 28.58 -26.01
C PRO A 42 -3.76 27.27 -25.79
N ALA A 43 -3.62 26.49 -26.86
CA ALA A 43 -2.86 25.23 -26.88
C ALA A 43 -1.37 25.47 -26.56
N SER A 44 -0.84 24.69 -25.62
CA SER A 44 0.59 24.69 -25.27
C SER A 44 1.40 23.98 -26.35
N PRO A 45 2.59 24.50 -26.70
CA PRO A 45 3.50 23.83 -27.63
C PRO A 45 4.25 22.69 -26.95
N THR A 46 4.41 21.62 -27.70
CA THR A 46 5.20 20.42 -27.35
C THR A 46 6.68 20.79 -27.14
N PRO A 47 7.31 20.45 -26.01
CA PRO A 47 8.75 20.69 -25.85
C PRO A 47 9.56 19.59 -26.53
N THR A 48 10.46 20.00 -27.43
CA THR A 48 11.56 19.21 -27.96
C THR A 48 12.70 19.16 -26.95
N LEU A 49 13.15 17.97 -26.61
CA LEU A 49 14.29 17.73 -25.73
C LEU A 49 15.63 18.04 -26.44
N PRO A 50 16.55 18.78 -25.82
CA PRO A 50 17.95 18.78 -26.24
C PRO A 50 18.71 17.69 -25.47
N GLY A 51 19.35 16.79 -26.21
CA GLY A 51 20.30 15.85 -25.63
C GLY A 51 21.57 16.54 -25.17
N ASN A 52 21.96 16.24 -23.92
CA ASN A 52 23.38 16.19 -23.51
C ASN A 52 23.46 15.45 -22.17
N ALA A 53 24.10 14.29 -22.25
CA ALA A 53 24.44 13.47 -21.08
C ALA A 53 25.54 14.15 -20.27
N MET A 54 25.25 14.48 -19.01
CA MET A 54 26.28 14.74 -18.01
C MET A 54 26.37 13.54 -17.07
N GLN A 55 27.51 12.85 -17.12
CA GLN A 55 27.86 11.78 -16.21
C GLN A 55 28.06 12.37 -14.81
N ALA A 56 27.17 12.06 -13.88
CA ALA A 56 27.39 12.32 -12.46
C ALA A 56 28.09 11.09 -11.85
N THR A 57 29.30 11.31 -11.35
CA THR A 57 30.05 10.36 -10.53
C THR A 57 29.48 10.35 -9.12
N LEU A 58 28.96 9.21 -8.67
CA LEU A 58 28.52 8.97 -7.29
C LEU A 58 29.73 8.78 -6.37
N PRO A 59 29.75 9.37 -5.15
CA PRO A 59 30.75 9.03 -4.15
C PRO A 59 30.51 7.63 -3.58
N ALA A 60 31.53 6.79 -3.66
CA ALA A 60 31.54 5.46 -3.09
C ALA A 60 31.69 5.52 -1.58
N HIS A 61 30.63 5.13 -0.85
CA HIS A 61 30.72 4.60 0.53
C HIS A 61 29.36 4.05 0.99
N PHE A 62 28.87 3.01 0.32
CA PHE A 62 28.02 1.99 0.93
C PHE A 62 28.44 0.65 0.33
N GLY A 63 28.66 -0.36 1.19
CA GLY A 63 29.12 -1.68 0.76
C GLY A 63 28.15 -2.30 -0.24
N THR A 64 28.50 -2.21 -1.50
CA THR A 64 27.88 -2.91 -2.60
C THR A 64 28.23 -4.39 -2.47
N GLN A 65 27.28 -5.20 -2.01
CA GLN A 65 27.26 -6.57 -2.51
C GLN A 65 26.95 -6.47 -4.01
N ALA A 66 27.97 -6.74 -4.81
CA ALA A 66 27.86 -6.73 -6.26
C ALA A 66 26.80 -7.73 -6.69
N LEU A 67 25.70 -7.23 -7.25
CA LEU A 67 24.81 -8.03 -8.08
C LEU A 67 25.65 -8.51 -9.27
N THR A 68 26.13 -9.74 -9.20
CA THR A 68 26.82 -10.41 -10.30
C THR A 68 25.89 -10.41 -11.50
N LYS A 69 26.38 -9.83 -12.61
CA LYS A 69 25.72 -9.95 -13.93
C LYS A 69 25.59 -11.43 -14.27
N SER A 70 24.46 -12.02 -13.99
CA SER A 70 24.03 -13.22 -14.66
C SER A 70 23.53 -12.83 -16.06
N SER A 71 24.12 -13.46 -17.07
CA SER A 71 23.64 -13.38 -18.47
C SER A 71 22.16 -13.73 -18.50
N PRO A 72 21.31 -13.04 -19.30
CA PRO A 72 19.91 -13.38 -19.36
C PRO A 72 19.77 -14.83 -19.81
N THR A 73 19.31 -15.67 -18.89
CA THR A 73 18.87 -17.03 -19.23
C THR A 73 17.74 -16.88 -20.26
N PRO A 74 17.74 -17.67 -21.35
CA PRO A 74 16.63 -17.67 -22.30
C PRO A 74 15.32 -17.85 -21.52
N LEU A 75 14.28 -17.09 -21.92
CA LEU A 75 12.93 -17.24 -21.39
C LEU A 75 12.60 -18.73 -21.24
N PRO A 76 12.21 -19.21 -20.06
CA PRO A 76 11.67 -20.55 -19.96
C PRO A 76 10.47 -20.60 -20.90
N GLU A 77 10.45 -21.55 -21.80
CA GLU A 77 9.29 -21.88 -22.62
C GLU A 77 8.09 -21.99 -21.69
N VAL A 78 6.95 -21.43 -22.14
CA VAL A 78 5.63 -21.64 -21.53
C VAL A 78 5.54 -23.09 -21.08
N PRO A 79 5.09 -23.39 -19.83
CA PRO A 79 5.08 -24.75 -19.31
C PRO A 79 4.54 -25.72 -20.34
N ALA A 80 5.31 -26.77 -20.59
CA ALA A 80 4.97 -27.78 -21.58
C ALA A 80 3.56 -28.31 -21.32
N THR A 81 2.82 -28.57 -22.39
CA THR A 81 1.51 -29.26 -22.38
C THR A 81 1.42 -30.29 -21.25
N PRO A 82 0.33 -30.27 -20.45
CA PRO A 82 0.16 -31.19 -19.33
C PRO A 82 0.45 -32.64 -19.77
N ASN A 83 1.28 -33.32 -19.01
CA ASN A 83 1.62 -34.70 -19.27
C ASN A 83 0.33 -35.54 -19.02
N GLU A 84 -0.33 -36.01 -20.08
CA GLU A 84 -1.64 -36.71 -20.05
C GLU A 84 -1.71 -37.93 -19.11
N ARG A 85 -0.59 -38.32 -18.49
CA ARG A 85 -0.50 -39.55 -17.70
C ARG A 85 -1.03 -39.48 -16.27
N THR A 86 -1.33 -38.29 -15.74
CA THR A 86 -1.91 -38.17 -14.39
C THR A 86 -2.94 -37.05 -14.42
N PRO A 87 -4.25 -37.38 -14.37
CA PRO A 87 -5.30 -36.39 -14.36
C PRO A 87 -5.19 -35.48 -13.11
N SER A 88 -5.47 -34.20 -13.29
CA SER A 88 -5.56 -33.24 -12.17
C SER A 88 -6.69 -33.65 -11.23
N PRO A 89 -6.48 -33.58 -9.91
CA PRO A 89 -7.54 -33.71 -8.90
C PRO A 89 -8.70 -32.74 -9.10
N LEU A 90 -8.49 -31.61 -9.78
CA LEU A 90 -9.53 -30.61 -10.05
C LEU A 90 -10.59 -31.10 -11.05
N GLY A 91 -10.33 -32.19 -11.78
CA GLY A 91 -11.31 -32.85 -12.65
C GLY A 91 -11.74 -32.04 -13.87
N VAL A 92 -10.98 -30.99 -14.25
CA VAL A 92 -11.25 -30.12 -15.41
C VAL A 92 -10.18 -30.36 -16.47
N SER A 93 -10.61 -30.56 -17.70
CA SER A 93 -9.74 -30.74 -18.86
C SER A 93 -9.44 -29.40 -19.56
N ALA A 94 -8.30 -29.31 -20.29
CA ALA A 94 -7.96 -28.12 -21.05
C ALA A 94 -9.02 -27.74 -22.10
N ALA A 95 -9.72 -28.72 -22.66
CA ALA A 95 -10.77 -28.48 -23.67
C ALA A 95 -12.00 -27.73 -23.08
N GLU A 96 -12.28 -27.88 -21.79
CA GLU A 96 -13.40 -27.22 -21.13
C GLU A 96 -13.12 -25.74 -20.83
N LEU A 97 -11.87 -25.29 -20.94
CA LEU A 97 -11.46 -23.91 -20.71
C LEU A 97 -11.71 -23.02 -21.93
N HIS A 98 -11.83 -23.62 -23.13
CA HIS A 98 -11.92 -22.87 -24.37
C HIS A 98 -13.18 -22.01 -24.44
N GLY A 99 -12.97 -20.71 -24.71
CA GLY A 99 -14.05 -19.72 -24.84
C GLY A 99 -14.62 -19.22 -23.50
N LEU A 100 -14.04 -19.63 -22.37
CA LEU A 100 -14.41 -19.06 -21.09
C LEU A 100 -13.97 -17.58 -21.01
N LYS A 101 -14.78 -16.79 -20.30
CA LYS A 101 -14.51 -15.39 -20.02
C LYS A 101 -14.26 -15.23 -18.54
N VAL A 102 -13.21 -14.47 -18.20
CA VAL A 102 -12.85 -14.12 -16.81
C VAL A 102 -12.96 -12.61 -16.66
N THR A 103 -13.64 -12.18 -15.61
CA THR A 103 -13.79 -10.77 -15.24
C THR A 103 -12.97 -10.47 -14.02
N ILE A 104 -12.21 -9.36 -14.04
CA ILE A 104 -11.41 -8.88 -12.90
C ILE A 104 -11.94 -7.53 -12.46
N TRP A 105 -12.21 -7.35 -11.16
CA TRP A 105 -12.45 -6.03 -10.58
C TRP A 105 -11.19 -5.53 -9.88
N GLN A 106 -10.81 -4.26 -10.14
CA GLN A 106 -9.57 -3.66 -9.66
C GLN A 106 -9.78 -2.18 -9.26
N PRO A 107 -9.00 -1.67 -8.28
CA PRO A 107 -9.25 -0.38 -7.64
C PRO A 107 -8.55 0.81 -8.32
N TRP A 108 -7.96 0.66 -9.50
CA TRP A 108 -7.14 1.71 -10.08
C TRP A 108 -7.94 2.68 -10.95
N GLY A 109 -7.58 3.98 -10.89
CA GLY A 109 -8.06 5.00 -11.82
C GLY A 109 -7.50 4.84 -13.24
N GLU A 110 -7.94 5.71 -14.15
CA GLU A 110 -7.81 5.58 -15.61
C GLU A 110 -6.41 5.17 -16.12
N ALA A 111 -5.34 5.84 -15.66
CA ALA A 111 -4.00 5.60 -16.19
C ALA A 111 -3.46 4.20 -15.83
N ALA A 112 -3.59 3.80 -14.56
CA ALA A 112 -3.15 2.49 -14.09
C ALA A 112 -4.06 1.37 -14.63
N ALA A 113 -5.37 1.62 -14.74
CA ALA A 113 -6.33 0.70 -15.34
C ALA A 113 -6.01 0.44 -16.82
N ALA A 114 -5.65 1.47 -17.59
CA ALA A 114 -5.24 1.30 -18.98
C ALA A 114 -3.94 0.48 -19.12
N GLY A 115 -2.96 0.73 -18.25
CA GLY A 115 -1.74 -0.06 -18.19
C GLY A 115 -1.99 -1.52 -17.82
N PHE A 116 -2.89 -1.76 -16.86
CA PHE A 116 -3.30 -3.12 -16.49
C PHE A 116 -4.05 -3.81 -17.63
N GLN A 117 -4.93 -3.12 -18.34
CA GLN A 117 -5.62 -3.67 -19.51
C GLN A 117 -4.62 -4.12 -20.58
N ALA A 118 -3.55 -3.36 -20.83
CA ALA A 118 -2.50 -3.77 -21.76
C ALA A 118 -1.78 -5.07 -21.33
N ILE A 119 -1.62 -5.29 -20.01
CA ILE A 119 -1.11 -6.56 -19.47
C ILE A 119 -2.10 -7.69 -19.77
N LEU A 120 -3.40 -7.48 -19.53
CA LEU A 120 -4.45 -8.48 -19.82
C LEU A 120 -4.57 -8.79 -21.31
N ASP A 121 -4.39 -7.80 -22.18
CA ASP A 121 -4.40 -7.99 -23.64
C ASP A 121 -3.26 -8.92 -24.09
N LYS A 122 -2.10 -8.85 -23.42
CA LYS A 122 -1.01 -9.80 -23.66
C LYS A 122 -1.44 -11.24 -23.30
N PHE A 123 -2.11 -11.45 -22.16
CA PHE A 123 -2.67 -12.75 -21.83
C PHE A 123 -3.67 -13.22 -22.89
N ASN A 124 -4.62 -12.37 -23.26
CA ASN A 124 -5.66 -12.69 -24.26
C ASN A 124 -5.06 -13.15 -25.60
N ASN A 125 -3.95 -12.55 -25.98
CA ASN A 125 -3.29 -12.85 -27.27
C ASN A 125 -2.35 -14.06 -27.22
N THR A 126 -1.93 -14.50 -26.02
CA THR A 126 -0.86 -15.51 -25.89
C THR A 126 -1.27 -16.79 -25.17
N ASN A 127 -2.40 -16.78 -24.42
CA ASN A 127 -2.81 -17.99 -23.70
C ASN A 127 -3.27 -19.10 -24.67
N GLN A 128 -2.90 -20.34 -24.35
CA GLN A 128 -3.18 -21.50 -25.17
C GLN A 128 -4.59 -22.10 -24.97
N TRP A 129 -5.30 -21.65 -23.95
CA TRP A 129 -6.60 -22.22 -23.55
C TRP A 129 -7.79 -21.52 -24.22
N GLY A 130 -7.57 -20.39 -24.91
CA GLY A 130 -8.64 -19.59 -25.51
C GLY A 130 -9.51 -18.88 -24.48
N ILE A 131 -8.98 -18.63 -23.28
CA ILE A 131 -9.63 -17.83 -22.24
C ILE A 131 -9.52 -16.35 -22.63
N THR A 132 -10.59 -15.58 -22.40
CA THR A 132 -10.59 -14.12 -22.55
C THR A 132 -10.79 -13.46 -21.22
N VAL A 133 -9.90 -12.53 -20.84
CA VAL A 133 -10.01 -11.77 -19.60
C VAL A 133 -10.31 -10.30 -19.89
N THR A 134 -11.17 -9.71 -19.07
CA THR A 134 -11.50 -8.27 -19.07
C THR A 134 -11.46 -7.72 -17.67
N SER A 135 -11.17 -6.42 -17.53
CA SER A 135 -11.21 -5.77 -16.21
C SER A 135 -12.28 -4.70 -16.11
N ARG A 136 -12.80 -4.50 -14.91
CA ARG A 136 -13.61 -3.35 -14.52
C ARG A 136 -12.84 -2.55 -13.49
N SER A 137 -12.71 -1.25 -13.74
CA SER A 137 -12.04 -0.29 -12.88
C SER A 137 -13.01 0.34 -11.89
N PHE A 138 -12.49 0.62 -10.68
CA PHE A 138 -13.15 1.41 -9.64
C PHE A 138 -12.21 2.52 -9.17
N GLU A 139 -12.77 3.59 -8.61
CA GLU A 139 -11.98 4.70 -8.07
C GLU A 139 -11.59 4.43 -6.62
N GLY A 140 -10.68 3.47 -6.41
CA GLY A 140 -10.19 3.05 -5.10
C GLY A 140 -10.87 1.80 -4.55
N PHE A 141 -10.30 1.27 -3.46
CA PHE A 141 -10.78 0.06 -2.80
C PHE A 141 -12.18 0.21 -2.23
N GLY A 142 -12.51 1.34 -1.57
CA GLY A 142 -13.85 1.54 -1.01
C GLY A 142 -14.96 1.45 -2.05
N SER A 143 -14.79 2.05 -3.25
CA SER A 143 -15.76 1.93 -4.34
C SER A 143 -15.87 0.50 -4.90
N LEU A 144 -14.76 -0.25 -4.87
CA LEU A 144 -14.74 -1.66 -5.25
C LEU A 144 -15.49 -2.50 -4.20
N GLU A 145 -15.22 -2.29 -2.91
CA GLU A 145 -15.85 -2.97 -1.79
C GLU A 145 -17.37 -2.74 -1.77
N ASP A 146 -17.83 -1.49 -1.95
CA ASP A 146 -19.25 -1.14 -2.11
C ASP A 146 -19.91 -1.93 -3.27
N ALA A 147 -19.19 -2.06 -4.40
CA ALA A 147 -19.69 -2.82 -5.53
C ALA A 147 -19.73 -4.33 -5.28
N VAL A 148 -18.79 -4.87 -4.49
CA VAL A 148 -18.80 -6.28 -4.06
C VAL A 148 -19.99 -6.55 -3.15
N GLU A 149 -20.26 -5.68 -2.17
CA GLU A 149 -21.44 -5.81 -1.29
C GLU A 149 -22.76 -5.81 -2.08
N ALA A 150 -22.89 -4.90 -3.06
CA ALA A 150 -24.04 -4.89 -3.96
C ALA A 150 -24.09 -6.18 -4.80
N GLY A 151 -22.95 -6.62 -5.34
CA GLY A 151 -22.85 -7.82 -6.16
C GLY A 151 -23.19 -9.13 -5.42
N LEU A 152 -22.93 -9.19 -4.11
CA LEU A 152 -23.35 -10.30 -3.25
C LEU A 152 -24.88 -10.45 -3.23
N SER A 153 -25.60 -9.33 -3.15
CA SER A 153 -27.07 -9.33 -3.15
C SER A 153 -27.65 -9.68 -4.52
N ASP A 154 -27.02 -9.23 -5.60
CA ASP A 154 -27.50 -9.32 -6.97
C ASP A 154 -26.94 -10.53 -7.74
N ASN A 155 -26.04 -11.31 -7.14
CA ASN A 155 -25.30 -12.40 -7.76
C ASN A 155 -24.52 -11.96 -9.03
N THR A 156 -23.86 -10.79 -8.96
CA THR A 156 -23.12 -10.16 -10.07
C THR A 156 -21.64 -9.95 -9.76
N LEU A 157 -21.08 -10.84 -8.93
CA LEU A 157 -19.66 -10.79 -8.58
C LEU A 157 -18.77 -11.09 -9.80
N PRO A 158 -17.55 -10.51 -9.86
CA PRO A 158 -16.56 -10.89 -10.86
C PRO A 158 -15.96 -12.27 -10.55
N ASP A 159 -15.18 -12.80 -11.47
CA ASP A 159 -14.44 -14.05 -11.24
C ASP A 159 -13.20 -13.86 -10.38
N VAL A 160 -12.56 -12.68 -10.49
CA VAL A 160 -11.35 -12.31 -9.73
C VAL A 160 -11.53 -10.92 -9.13
N LEU A 161 -11.13 -10.78 -7.89
CA LEU A 161 -11.07 -9.52 -7.13
C LEU A 161 -9.63 -9.19 -6.77
N LEU A 162 -9.32 -7.91 -6.76
CA LEU A 162 -8.05 -7.41 -6.27
C LEU A 162 -8.30 -6.60 -4.99
N ASP A 163 -8.02 -7.20 -3.83
CA ASP A 163 -8.26 -6.56 -2.54
C ASP A 163 -7.32 -7.06 -1.44
N TYR A 164 -7.36 -6.41 -0.28
CA TYR A 164 -6.52 -6.70 0.88
C TYR A 164 -6.87 -8.03 1.56
N GLY A 165 -5.88 -8.65 2.21
CA GLY A 165 -6.05 -9.90 2.92
C GLY A 165 -7.07 -9.85 4.07
N TYR A 166 -7.18 -8.72 4.78
CA TYR A 166 -8.19 -8.55 5.81
C TYR A 166 -9.61 -8.50 5.23
N GLN A 167 -9.78 -7.87 4.07
CA GLN A 167 -11.06 -7.82 3.37
C GLN A 167 -11.44 -9.20 2.81
N ALA A 168 -10.45 -9.95 2.31
CA ALA A 168 -10.64 -11.33 1.89
C ALA A 168 -11.17 -12.21 3.02
N ARG A 169 -10.67 -12.04 4.26
CA ARG A 169 -11.17 -12.78 5.42
C ARG A 169 -12.61 -12.45 5.76
N LEU A 170 -12.98 -11.16 5.71
CA LEU A 170 -14.36 -10.72 5.91
C LEU A 170 -15.31 -11.34 4.88
N TRP A 171 -14.92 -11.37 3.61
CA TRP A 171 -15.72 -11.95 2.55
C TRP A 171 -15.76 -13.48 2.58
N ASP A 172 -14.71 -14.14 3.10
CA ASP A 172 -14.69 -15.59 3.25
C ASP A 172 -15.79 -16.11 4.21
N GLU A 173 -16.19 -15.32 5.21
CA GLU A 173 -17.29 -15.63 6.12
C GLU A 173 -18.64 -15.80 5.39
N SER A 174 -18.86 -15.07 4.30
CA SER A 174 -20.03 -15.22 3.44
C SER A 174 -19.96 -16.43 2.49
N GLY A 175 -18.81 -17.11 2.43
CA GLY A 175 -18.56 -18.24 1.53
C GLY A 175 -18.38 -17.84 0.06
N MET A 176 -18.15 -16.54 -0.22
CA MET A 176 -18.02 -16.08 -1.60
C MET A 176 -16.65 -16.38 -2.23
N LEU A 177 -15.62 -16.69 -1.43
CA LEU A 177 -14.27 -16.92 -1.94
C LEU A 177 -13.98 -18.43 -2.12
N ALA A 178 -13.29 -18.74 -3.21
CA ALA A 178 -12.75 -20.07 -3.45
C ALA A 178 -11.49 -20.29 -2.60
N ASP A 179 -11.32 -21.51 -2.08
CA ASP A 179 -10.04 -21.94 -1.51
C ASP A 179 -9.03 -22.15 -2.65
N LEU A 180 -7.97 -21.34 -2.71
CA LEU A 180 -6.95 -21.44 -3.74
C LEU A 180 -5.88 -22.50 -3.45
N LYS A 181 -5.86 -23.09 -2.25
CA LYS A 181 -4.85 -24.09 -1.91
C LYS A 181 -4.90 -25.33 -2.84
N PRO A 182 -6.05 -25.90 -3.23
CA PRO A 182 -6.12 -26.99 -4.20
C PRO A 182 -5.56 -26.62 -5.57
N TYR A 183 -5.70 -25.35 -6.01
CA TYR A 183 -5.17 -24.86 -7.28
C TYR A 183 -3.66 -24.66 -7.20
N VAL A 184 -3.17 -24.02 -6.13
CA VAL A 184 -1.73 -23.82 -5.88
C VAL A 184 -0.96 -25.14 -5.84
N ASP A 185 -1.52 -26.16 -5.19
CA ASP A 185 -0.86 -27.45 -4.96
C ASP A 185 -1.12 -28.46 -6.10
N ASP A 186 -1.92 -28.11 -7.12
CA ASP A 186 -2.22 -29.02 -8.22
C ASP A 186 -0.98 -29.33 -9.05
N ARG A 187 -0.80 -30.61 -9.38
CA ARG A 187 0.40 -31.09 -10.08
C ARG A 187 0.43 -30.73 -11.58
N VAL A 188 -0.72 -30.38 -12.13
CA VAL A 188 -0.88 -30.09 -13.57
C VAL A 188 -1.02 -28.58 -13.79
N TRP A 189 -1.76 -27.90 -12.89
CA TRP A 189 -2.18 -26.53 -13.04
C TRP A 189 -1.62 -25.57 -11.98
N GLY A 190 -0.89 -26.09 -10.99
CA GLY A 190 -0.45 -25.32 -9.85
C GLY A 190 1.00 -24.87 -9.93
N LEU A 191 1.42 -24.20 -8.86
CA LEU A 191 2.79 -23.71 -8.71
C LEU A 191 3.68 -24.83 -8.21
N THR A 192 4.85 -24.97 -8.79
CA THR A 192 5.91 -25.84 -8.26
C THR A 192 6.36 -25.36 -6.87
N ARG A 193 7.05 -26.20 -6.13
CA ARG A 193 7.60 -25.82 -4.81
C ARG A 193 8.57 -24.65 -4.90
N ASP A 194 9.36 -24.57 -5.95
CA ASP A 194 10.32 -23.49 -6.16
C ASP A 194 9.60 -22.19 -6.48
N GLU A 195 8.50 -22.23 -7.25
CA GLU A 195 7.67 -21.07 -7.52
C GLU A 195 6.91 -20.57 -6.29
N GLN A 196 6.45 -21.47 -5.41
CA GLN A 196 5.87 -21.07 -4.12
C GLN A 196 6.93 -20.47 -3.19
N ALA A 197 8.16 -21.03 -3.16
CA ALA A 197 9.27 -20.51 -2.36
C ALA A 197 9.85 -19.19 -2.90
N ASP A 198 9.56 -18.83 -4.14
CA ASP A 198 9.97 -17.56 -4.75
C ASP A 198 9.18 -16.35 -4.22
N PHE A 199 8.00 -16.55 -3.62
CA PHE A 199 7.31 -15.48 -2.93
C PHE A 199 8.06 -15.06 -1.66
N TYR A 200 8.02 -13.77 -1.33
CA TYR A 200 8.51 -13.30 -0.02
C TYR A 200 7.65 -13.94 1.08
N PRO A 201 8.25 -14.63 2.06
CA PRO A 201 7.50 -15.43 3.04
C PRO A 201 6.43 -14.63 3.81
N GLY A 202 6.71 -13.38 4.19
CA GLY A 202 5.74 -12.51 4.86
C GLY A 202 4.49 -12.33 4.02
N PHE A 203 4.63 -11.96 2.76
CA PHE A 203 3.51 -11.74 1.84
C PHE A 203 2.75 -13.02 1.50
N TRP A 204 3.50 -14.14 1.35
CA TRP A 204 2.89 -15.43 1.04
C TRP A 204 1.99 -15.96 2.17
N LEU A 205 2.35 -15.68 3.42
CA LEU A 205 1.61 -16.16 4.59
C LEU A 205 0.37 -15.32 4.92
N GLU A 206 0.28 -14.07 4.49
CA GLU A 206 -0.86 -13.18 4.76
C GLU A 206 -2.21 -13.78 4.33
N ASP A 207 -2.23 -14.42 3.16
CA ASP A 207 -3.45 -14.98 2.56
C ASP A 207 -3.76 -16.41 3.03
N LEU A 208 -2.96 -16.96 3.95
CA LEU A 208 -3.17 -18.28 4.51
C LEU A 208 -4.01 -18.16 5.79
N VAL A 209 -5.15 -18.80 5.81
CA VAL A 209 -6.04 -18.85 6.96
C VAL A 209 -6.20 -20.29 7.44
N THR A 210 -6.42 -20.47 8.74
CA THR A 210 -6.71 -21.78 9.31
C THR A 210 -8.17 -21.83 9.74
N VAL A 211 -8.95 -22.69 9.08
CA VAL A 211 -10.35 -22.94 9.43
C VAL A 211 -10.45 -24.33 10.01
N GLY A 212 -10.67 -24.42 11.31
CA GLY A 212 -10.57 -25.69 12.03
C GLY A 212 -9.13 -26.22 12.01
N ALA A 213 -8.94 -27.45 11.51
CA ALA A 213 -7.61 -28.09 11.43
C ALA A 213 -6.96 -27.97 10.03
N GLN A 214 -7.61 -27.32 9.07
CA GLN A 214 -7.16 -27.28 7.68
C GLN A 214 -6.78 -25.87 7.26
N PRO A 215 -5.57 -25.69 6.68
CA PRO A 215 -5.20 -24.42 6.08
C PRO A 215 -5.93 -24.22 4.75
N ARG A 216 -6.48 -23.01 4.55
CA ARG A 216 -7.04 -22.53 3.28
C ARG A 216 -6.24 -21.32 2.80
N ARG A 217 -6.23 -21.09 1.51
CA ARG A 217 -5.62 -19.90 0.91
C ARG A 217 -6.69 -19.05 0.24
N LEU A 218 -6.85 -17.82 0.70
CA LEU A 218 -7.89 -16.91 0.20
C LEU A 218 -7.41 -16.08 -0.99
N GLY A 219 -6.10 -15.83 -1.12
CA GLY A 219 -5.55 -14.99 -2.17
C GLY A 219 -4.14 -15.38 -2.58
N ILE A 220 -3.68 -14.76 -3.66
CA ILE A 220 -2.29 -14.79 -4.13
C ILE A 220 -1.75 -13.35 -4.10
N PRO A 221 -0.70 -13.05 -3.34
CA PRO A 221 -0.18 -11.70 -3.22
C PRO A 221 0.32 -11.18 -4.57
N TYR A 222 -0.18 -9.99 -5.00
CA TYR A 222 0.08 -9.50 -6.34
C TYR A 222 1.13 -8.39 -6.39
N TYR A 223 1.00 -7.39 -5.53
CA TYR A 223 2.00 -6.36 -5.29
C TYR A 223 1.87 -5.83 -3.86
N ARG A 224 2.89 -5.11 -3.40
CA ARG A 224 2.83 -4.42 -2.09
C ARG A 224 3.31 -2.99 -2.24
N SER A 225 2.83 -2.12 -1.37
CA SER A 225 3.38 -0.81 -1.07
C SER A 225 4.05 -0.84 0.30
N ALA A 226 4.66 0.26 0.68
CA ALA A 226 5.14 0.46 2.04
C ALA A 226 5.05 1.94 2.42
N GLU A 227 4.85 2.20 3.71
CA GLU A 227 5.06 3.53 4.28
C GLU A 227 6.55 3.73 4.57
N VAL A 228 7.07 4.86 4.10
CA VAL A 228 8.47 5.24 4.19
C VAL A 228 8.60 6.71 4.58
N LEU A 229 9.78 7.10 5.04
CA LEU A 229 10.11 8.51 5.23
C LEU A 229 10.70 9.08 3.94
N PHE A 230 10.09 10.13 3.41
CA PHE A 230 10.71 10.99 2.40
C PHE A 230 11.63 11.98 3.12
N TYR A 231 12.85 12.07 2.65
CA TYR A 231 13.94 12.83 3.27
C TYR A 231 14.62 13.74 2.27
N ASN A 232 14.65 15.05 2.53
CA ASN A 232 15.36 16.02 1.71
C ASN A 232 16.84 15.99 2.07
N GLN A 233 17.62 15.26 1.27
CA GLN A 233 19.03 15.02 1.48
C GLN A 233 19.84 16.32 1.31
N SER A 234 19.59 17.08 0.23
CA SER A 234 20.32 18.31 -0.02
C SER A 234 20.16 19.33 1.10
N TRP A 235 18.95 19.49 1.62
CA TRP A 235 18.73 20.40 2.74
C TRP A 235 19.39 19.91 4.03
N ALA A 236 19.37 18.61 4.29
CA ALA A 236 20.08 18.04 5.44
C ALA A 236 21.59 18.24 5.37
N GLU A 237 22.19 18.09 4.20
CA GLU A 237 23.62 18.35 3.97
C GLU A 237 23.97 19.81 4.24
N GLU A 238 23.16 20.77 3.80
CA GLU A 238 23.31 22.19 4.13
C GLU A 238 23.22 22.48 5.64
N LEU A 239 22.43 21.69 6.37
CA LEU A 239 22.33 21.74 7.84
C LEU A 239 23.51 21.02 8.55
N GLY A 240 24.46 20.43 7.79
CA GLY A 240 25.64 19.77 8.30
C GLY A 240 25.49 18.24 8.51
N TYR A 241 24.41 17.62 8.03
CA TYR A 241 24.18 16.18 8.15
C TYR A 241 24.45 15.46 6.83
N LEU A 242 25.63 14.83 6.73
CA LEU A 242 26.12 14.18 5.51
C LEU A 242 25.60 12.73 5.34
N THR A 243 24.95 12.17 6.33
CA THR A 243 24.41 10.81 6.30
C THR A 243 22.93 10.82 6.67
N PRO A 244 22.10 9.92 6.15
CA PRO A 244 20.72 9.76 6.60
C PRO A 244 20.62 9.42 8.09
N PRO A 245 19.50 9.74 8.78
CA PRO A 245 19.26 9.29 10.15
C PRO A 245 19.08 7.77 10.19
N SER A 246 19.69 7.13 11.18
CA SER A 246 19.50 5.70 11.44
C SER A 246 18.80 5.42 12.76
N THR A 247 18.84 6.34 13.71
CA THR A 247 18.22 6.21 15.03
C THR A 247 17.15 7.29 15.26
N PRO A 248 16.22 7.08 16.21
CA PRO A 248 15.26 8.11 16.61
C PRO A 248 15.94 9.41 17.09
N GLU A 249 17.09 9.32 17.75
CA GLU A 249 17.86 10.48 18.19
C GLU A 249 18.42 11.26 17.01
N ASP A 250 18.95 10.57 16.00
CA ASP A 250 19.41 11.18 14.75
C ASP A 250 18.27 11.91 14.02
N PHE A 251 17.11 11.27 13.92
CA PHE A 251 15.91 11.85 13.32
C PHE A 251 15.50 13.14 14.05
N ARG A 252 15.40 13.06 15.39
CA ARG A 252 15.09 14.22 16.24
C ARG A 252 16.06 15.36 16.01
N ALA A 253 17.38 15.08 16.06
CA ALA A 253 18.41 16.10 15.92
C ALA A 253 18.26 16.87 14.59
N ARG A 254 18.05 16.14 13.48
CA ARG A 254 17.91 16.76 12.15
C ARG A 254 16.57 17.48 12.00
N ALA A 255 15.48 16.90 12.50
CA ALA A 255 14.17 17.55 12.47
C ALA A 255 14.19 18.88 13.26
N CYS A 256 14.79 18.90 14.45
CA CYS A 256 14.92 20.11 15.23
C CYS A 256 15.82 21.14 14.56
N ALA A 257 16.94 20.73 13.96
CA ALA A 257 17.83 21.64 13.23
C ALA A 257 17.13 22.31 12.03
N ALA A 258 16.29 21.56 11.28
CA ALA A 258 15.52 22.11 10.20
C ALA A 258 14.44 23.10 10.69
N ALA A 259 13.76 22.77 11.79
CA ALA A 259 12.79 23.69 12.42
C ALA A 259 13.45 24.97 12.92
N GLU A 260 14.62 24.89 13.56
CA GLU A 260 15.40 26.05 13.98
C GLU A 260 15.89 26.88 12.79
N TYR A 261 16.29 26.23 11.68
CA TYR A 261 16.70 26.94 10.47
C TYR A 261 15.53 27.77 9.91
N VAL A 262 14.33 27.18 9.79
CA VAL A 262 13.12 27.88 9.33
C VAL A 262 12.74 29.02 10.28
N ALA A 263 12.81 28.80 11.60
CA ALA A 263 12.52 29.84 12.58
C ALA A 263 13.45 31.06 12.49
N ARG A 264 14.71 30.86 12.09
CA ARG A 264 15.70 31.95 11.93
C ARG A 264 15.65 32.62 10.57
N ASN A 265 15.39 31.88 9.50
CA ASN A 265 15.57 32.32 8.12
C ASN A 265 14.28 32.35 7.32
N GLY A 266 13.19 31.72 7.80
CA GLY A 266 11.90 31.69 7.15
C GLY A 266 11.14 33.02 7.26
N ASP A 267 10.12 33.17 6.44
CA ASP A 267 9.18 34.28 6.56
C ASP A 267 8.15 33.99 7.68
N LYS A 268 7.26 34.96 7.93
CA LYS A 268 6.23 34.80 8.98
C LYS A 268 5.23 33.68 8.70
N SER A 269 5.06 33.29 7.43
CA SER A 269 4.12 32.22 7.03
C SER A 269 4.71 30.82 7.26
N SER A 270 6.04 30.71 7.44
CA SER A 270 6.72 29.45 7.69
C SER A 270 7.11 29.23 9.16
N LEU A 271 6.74 30.14 10.07
CA LEU A 271 7.00 29.98 11.51
C LEU A 271 6.31 28.70 12.05
N GLY A 272 7.07 27.90 12.79
CA GLY A 272 6.64 26.62 13.33
C GLY A 272 6.73 25.44 12.36
N GLN A 273 7.29 25.67 11.16
CA GLN A 273 7.56 24.65 10.16
C GLN A 273 9.03 24.20 10.18
N GLY A 274 9.41 23.38 9.25
CA GLY A 274 10.69 22.69 9.24
C GLY A 274 10.54 21.27 9.81
N GLY A 275 11.61 20.60 10.07
CA GLY A 275 11.59 19.28 10.71
C GLY A 275 10.68 18.26 10.02
N TRP A 276 9.82 17.63 10.82
CA TRP A 276 8.90 16.60 10.34
C TRP A 276 7.46 17.16 10.17
N LEU A 277 6.92 17.04 8.94
CA LEU A 277 5.51 17.26 8.69
C LEU A 277 4.73 15.98 9.08
N ILE A 278 3.86 16.09 10.06
CA ILE A 278 3.01 15.02 10.54
C ILE A 278 1.87 14.82 9.54
N THR A 279 1.80 13.64 8.96
CA THR A 279 0.63 13.12 8.25
C THR A 279 -0.13 12.16 9.16
N LEU A 280 -1.45 12.11 9.02
CA LEU A 280 -2.29 11.25 9.86
C LEU A 280 -2.54 9.89 9.20
N ASP A 281 -1.63 9.44 8.35
CA ASP A 281 -1.72 8.13 7.72
C ASP A 281 -1.56 7.01 8.77
N PRO A 282 -2.48 6.02 8.78
CA PRO A 282 -2.44 4.93 9.74
C PRO A 282 -1.18 4.05 9.62
N GLY A 283 -0.68 3.83 8.40
CA GLY A 283 0.55 3.08 8.17
C GLY A 283 1.78 3.80 8.72
N GLY A 284 1.77 5.14 8.73
CA GLY A 284 2.83 5.94 9.34
C GLY A 284 2.97 5.67 10.85
N LEU A 285 1.84 5.61 11.59
CA LEU A 285 1.89 5.27 13.02
C LEU A 285 2.30 3.81 13.23
N ALA A 286 1.80 2.89 12.41
CA ALA A 286 2.18 1.47 12.44
C ALA A 286 3.70 1.30 12.24
N GLY A 287 4.26 1.98 11.24
CA GLY A 287 5.71 1.99 10.97
C GLY A 287 6.54 2.49 12.15
N TRP A 288 6.11 3.57 12.82
CA TRP A 288 6.75 4.06 14.03
C TRP A 288 6.67 3.06 15.20
N ILE A 289 5.51 2.41 15.43
CA ILE A 289 5.36 1.37 16.45
C ILE A 289 6.36 0.23 16.19
N TYR A 290 6.43 -0.24 14.95
CA TYR A 290 7.36 -1.30 14.58
C TYR A 290 8.84 -0.88 14.72
N ALA A 291 9.18 0.36 14.36
CA ALA A 291 10.55 0.87 14.48
C ALA A 291 11.04 0.93 15.94
N PHE A 292 10.14 1.07 16.91
CA PHE A 292 10.46 1.01 18.34
C PHE A 292 10.40 -0.42 18.92
N GLY A 293 10.27 -1.44 18.06
CA GLY A 293 10.20 -2.85 18.48
C GLY A 293 8.83 -3.29 18.96
N GLY A 294 7.82 -2.44 18.82
CA GLY A 294 6.44 -2.76 19.18
C GLY A 294 5.77 -3.71 18.20
N SER A 295 4.55 -4.10 18.53
CA SER A 295 3.66 -4.89 17.70
C SER A 295 2.24 -4.33 17.80
N ILE A 296 1.50 -4.46 16.72
CA ILE A 296 0.07 -4.11 16.68
C ILE A 296 -0.77 -5.30 17.13
N THR A 297 -0.33 -6.51 16.78
CA THR A 297 -1.01 -7.75 17.15
C THR A 297 -0.41 -8.37 18.41
N ASN A 298 -1.25 -9.13 19.11
CA ASN A 298 -0.79 -10.00 20.18
C ASN A 298 0.17 -11.09 19.64
N PRO A 299 0.98 -11.76 20.51
CA PRO A 299 1.95 -12.75 20.06
C PRO A 299 1.34 -13.96 19.33
N ALA A 300 0.06 -14.24 19.51
CA ALA A 300 -0.64 -15.32 18.81
C ALA A 300 -1.16 -14.90 17.42
N GLY A 301 -1.13 -13.61 17.08
CA GLY A 301 -1.67 -13.06 15.83
C GLY A 301 -3.20 -13.14 15.72
N THR A 302 -3.90 -13.36 16.84
CA THR A 302 -5.36 -13.59 16.90
C THR A 302 -6.15 -12.38 17.41
N GLY A 303 -5.48 -11.27 17.62
CA GLY A 303 -6.07 -10.02 18.11
C GLY A 303 -5.00 -8.95 18.25
N TYR A 304 -5.38 -7.83 18.80
CA TYR A 304 -4.52 -6.64 18.92
C TYR A 304 -3.89 -6.53 20.31
N ALA A 305 -2.83 -5.72 20.41
CA ALA A 305 -2.15 -5.37 21.65
C ALA A 305 -1.44 -4.02 21.45
N PHE A 306 -2.17 -2.94 21.63
CA PHE A 306 -1.62 -1.59 21.41
C PHE A 306 -0.95 -1.03 22.67
N ASP A 307 -1.49 -1.29 23.87
CA ASP A 307 -0.96 -0.75 25.11
C ASP A 307 0.27 -1.54 25.60
N THR A 308 1.38 -1.38 24.91
CA THR A 308 2.67 -1.97 25.24
C THR A 308 3.68 -0.90 25.69
N PRO A 309 4.75 -1.25 26.41
CA PRO A 309 5.82 -0.31 26.76
C PRO A 309 6.42 0.39 25.53
N GLU A 310 6.62 -0.34 24.44
CA GLU A 310 7.20 0.15 23.19
C GLU A 310 6.25 1.15 22.52
N THR A 311 4.95 0.86 22.47
CA THR A 311 3.95 1.78 21.91
C THR A 311 3.84 3.05 22.78
N ARG A 312 3.84 2.94 24.11
CA ARG A 312 3.87 4.11 24.99
C ARG A 312 5.12 4.96 24.76
N GLN A 313 6.27 4.32 24.58
CA GLN A 313 7.54 5.00 24.34
C GLN A 313 7.53 5.75 23.00
N VAL A 314 7.06 5.13 21.91
CA VAL A 314 6.99 5.80 20.62
C VAL A 314 6.00 6.96 20.60
N LEU A 315 4.81 6.81 21.19
CA LEU A 315 3.85 7.92 21.27
C LEU A 315 4.41 9.10 22.08
N ALA A 316 5.09 8.83 23.18
CA ALA A 316 5.77 9.87 23.96
C ALA A 316 6.89 10.55 23.17
N TYR A 317 7.67 9.78 22.40
CA TYR A 317 8.71 10.30 21.52
C TYR A 317 8.13 11.22 20.45
N LEU A 318 7.07 10.78 19.74
CA LEU A 318 6.43 11.53 18.66
C LEU A 318 5.78 12.82 19.19
N LYS A 319 5.08 12.74 20.33
CA LYS A 319 4.52 13.92 21.02
C LYS A 319 5.60 14.89 21.44
N GLY A 320 6.71 14.39 21.96
CA GLY A 320 7.87 15.21 22.34
C GLY A 320 8.53 15.92 21.16
N LEU A 321 8.49 15.38 19.95
CA LEU A 321 8.92 16.07 18.73
C LEU A 321 8.01 17.27 18.43
N GLN A 322 6.70 17.10 18.54
CA GLN A 322 5.75 18.18 18.32
C GLN A 322 5.90 19.28 19.41
N GLU A 323 5.96 18.90 20.67
CA GLU A 323 6.08 19.86 21.79
C GLU A 323 7.38 20.66 21.75
N SER A 324 8.46 20.09 21.20
CA SER A 324 9.73 20.79 20.98
C SER A 324 9.75 21.61 19.70
N GLY A 325 8.68 21.66 18.93
CA GLY A 325 8.60 22.36 17.65
C GLY A 325 9.41 21.71 16.51
N CYS A 326 9.86 20.46 16.70
CA CYS A 326 10.63 19.72 15.68
C CYS A 326 9.72 18.95 14.71
N ALA A 327 8.42 18.85 15.05
CA ALA A 327 7.37 18.30 14.20
C ALA A 327 6.13 19.22 14.25
N TRP A 328 5.37 19.24 13.15
CA TRP A 328 4.21 20.10 13.02
C TRP A 328 3.17 19.45 12.09
N ALA A 329 1.92 19.88 12.19
CA ALA A 329 0.82 19.40 11.37
C ALA A 329 0.03 20.58 10.83
N ASP A 330 -0.41 20.46 9.58
CA ASP A 330 -1.38 21.36 8.97
C ASP A 330 -2.13 20.58 7.88
N ALA A 331 -3.34 20.16 8.20
CA ALA A 331 -4.19 19.37 7.29
C ALA A 331 -4.66 20.15 6.04
N SER A 332 -4.47 21.48 5.99
CA SER A 332 -4.82 22.31 4.83
C SER A 332 -3.75 22.31 3.74
N LEU A 333 -2.57 21.77 4.01
CA LEU A 333 -1.43 21.79 3.10
C LEU A 333 -1.33 20.47 2.32
N ASP A 334 -0.84 20.61 1.09
CA ASP A 334 -0.38 19.50 0.27
C ASP A 334 0.98 19.04 0.79
N PRO A 335 1.11 17.79 1.30
CA PRO A 335 2.37 17.30 1.87
C PRO A 335 3.52 17.29 0.85
N GLN A 336 3.23 16.93 -0.41
CA GLN A 336 4.23 16.83 -1.46
C GLN A 336 4.79 18.21 -1.81
N ALA A 337 3.93 19.21 -1.99
CA ALA A 337 4.35 20.60 -2.25
C ALA A 337 5.09 21.21 -1.05
N THR A 338 4.65 20.89 0.17
CA THR A 338 5.26 21.34 1.42
C THR A 338 6.69 20.81 1.56
N PHE A 339 6.90 19.53 1.28
CA PHE A 339 8.22 18.91 1.30
C PHE A 339 9.12 19.45 0.19
N ALA A 340 8.61 19.58 -1.04
CA ALA A 340 9.37 20.11 -2.18
C ALA A 340 9.83 21.57 -2.01
N SER A 341 9.15 22.35 -1.18
CA SER A 341 9.46 23.76 -0.90
C SER A 341 10.30 23.97 0.36
N ARG A 342 10.93 22.93 0.90
CA ARG A 342 11.78 22.98 2.12
C ARG A 342 11.02 23.47 3.37
N ARG A 343 9.70 23.26 3.42
CA ARG A 343 8.90 23.55 4.61
C ARG A 343 8.84 22.35 5.57
N ALA A 344 9.28 21.18 5.11
CA ALA A 344 9.51 19.97 5.91
C ALA A 344 10.79 19.28 5.44
N LEU A 345 11.61 18.80 6.39
CA LEU A 345 12.79 17.97 6.11
C LEU A 345 12.38 16.51 5.87
N TYR A 346 11.31 16.10 6.56
CA TYR A 346 10.73 14.77 6.49
C TYR A 346 9.22 14.82 6.28
N VAL A 347 8.71 13.88 5.53
CA VAL A 347 7.29 13.55 5.46
C VAL A 347 7.14 12.03 5.34
N VAL A 348 6.10 11.46 5.95
CA VAL A 348 5.71 10.07 5.72
C VAL A 348 4.86 10.00 4.47
N GLY A 349 5.09 9.00 3.64
CA GLY A 349 4.29 8.72 2.46
C GLY A 349 4.50 7.30 1.97
N SER A 350 3.64 6.88 1.08
CA SER A 350 3.68 5.56 0.47
C SER A 350 4.60 5.51 -0.74
N LEU A 351 4.95 4.32 -1.20
CA LEU A 351 5.68 4.17 -2.46
C LEU A 351 4.91 4.75 -3.65
N PHE A 352 3.57 4.75 -3.58
CA PHE A 352 2.71 5.32 -4.64
C PHE A 352 2.77 6.85 -4.72
N ASP A 353 3.28 7.52 -3.67
CA ASP A 353 3.46 8.97 -3.65
C ASP A 353 4.76 9.42 -4.34
N ILE A 354 5.68 8.50 -4.65
CA ILE A 354 6.96 8.85 -5.29
C ILE A 354 6.77 9.65 -6.58
N PRO A 355 5.88 9.26 -7.54
CA PRO A 355 5.66 10.05 -8.75
C PRO A 355 5.08 11.46 -8.47
N ALA A 356 4.13 11.56 -7.54
CA ALA A 356 3.55 12.84 -7.14
C ALA A 356 4.60 13.74 -6.46
N GLN A 357 5.44 13.17 -5.62
CA GLN A 357 6.54 13.89 -4.98
C GLN A 357 7.57 14.42 -6.00
N GLN A 358 7.90 13.63 -7.02
CA GLN A 358 8.76 14.08 -8.11
C GLN A 358 8.15 15.24 -8.89
N ALA A 359 6.84 15.14 -9.20
CA ALA A 359 6.12 16.21 -9.87
C ALA A 359 6.11 17.50 -9.02
N ALA A 360 5.95 17.39 -7.70
CA ALA A 360 5.98 18.52 -6.79
C ALA A 360 7.36 19.23 -6.79
N PHE A 361 8.48 18.48 -6.79
CA PHE A 361 9.83 19.04 -6.91
C PHE A 361 10.03 19.79 -8.23
N GLN A 362 9.54 19.22 -9.35
CA GLN A 362 9.57 19.87 -10.65
C GLN A 362 8.75 21.18 -10.67
N GLN A 363 7.53 21.15 -10.13
CA GLN A 363 6.65 22.31 -10.04
C GLN A 363 7.23 23.41 -9.14
N ALA A 364 7.88 23.05 -8.04
CA ALA A 364 8.56 23.98 -7.16
C ALA A 364 9.86 24.55 -7.77
N GLY A 365 10.34 24.00 -8.89
CA GLY A 365 11.64 24.32 -9.46
C GLY A 365 12.80 23.93 -8.55
N SER A 366 12.58 23.05 -7.59
CA SER A 366 13.59 22.58 -6.64
C SER A 366 14.61 21.69 -7.35
N LYS A 367 15.88 21.87 -6.99
CA LYS A 367 17.00 21.04 -7.44
C LYS A 367 17.52 20.12 -6.34
N ASP A 368 16.82 20.08 -5.21
CA ASP A 368 17.21 19.25 -4.09
C ASP A 368 17.14 17.76 -4.47
N GLU A 369 18.14 17.04 -4.03
CA GLU A 369 18.11 15.59 -3.99
C GLU A 369 17.33 15.15 -2.76
N TRP A 370 16.46 14.15 -2.94
CA TRP A 370 15.68 13.55 -1.88
C TRP A 370 15.63 12.04 -2.08
N THR A 371 15.41 11.33 -1.01
CA THR A 371 15.38 9.86 -1.00
C THR A 371 14.28 9.34 -0.09
N VAL A 372 14.06 8.03 -0.12
CA VAL A 372 13.18 7.33 0.82
C VAL A 372 14.03 6.56 1.83
N LEU A 373 13.58 6.56 3.08
CA LEU A 373 14.25 5.91 4.21
C LEU A 373 13.26 5.03 4.95
N PRO A 374 13.73 3.97 5.64
CA PRO A 374 12.92 3.28 6.62
C PRO A 374 12.66 4.18 7.83
N PHE A 375 11.74 3.79 8.70
CA PHE A 375 11.57 4.47 9.99
C PHE A 375 12.82 4.26 10.85
N PRO A 376 13.39 5.35 11.43
CA PRO A 376 14.58 5.26 12.26
C PRO A 376 14.35 4.38 13.49
N SER A 377 15.23 3.43 13.69
CA SER A 377 15.11 2.42 14.74
C SER A 377 16.43 2.25 15.49
N SER A 378 16.36 1.97 16.78
CA SER A 378 17.53 1.59 17.59
C SER A 378 17.84 0.08 17.53
N THR A 379 16.99 -0.70 16.87
CA THR A 379 17.12 -2.16 16.82
C THR A 379 17.25 -2.68 15.39
N GLN A 380 16.19 -2.64 14.63
CA GLN A 380 16.12 -3.16 13.27
C GLN A 380 15.38 -2.17 12.38
N SER A 381 15.92 -1.94 11.18
CA SER A 381 15.23 -1.20 10.11
C SER A 381 13.87 -1.85 9.81
N VAL A 382 12.86 -1.03 9.60
CA VAL A 382 11.52 -1.52 9.27
C VAL A 382 10.77 -0.53 8.39
N VAL A 383 9.97 -1.07 7.48
CA VAL A 383 8.93 -0.33 6.74
C VAL A 383 7.61 -1.08 6.92
N ASP A 384 6.54 -0.34 7.15
CA ASP A 384 5.19 -0.91 7.19
C ASP A 384 4.75 -1.22 5.76
N SER A 385 4.36 -2.48 5.48
CA SER A 385 4.06 -2.96 4.14
C SER A 385 2.65 -3.51 4.05
N TYR A 386 1.96 -3.12 2.98
CA TYR A 386 0.57 -3.51 2.72
C TYR A 386 0.32 -3.62 1.21
N GLY A 387 -0.74 -4.28 0.84
CA GLY A 387 -1.16 -4.35 -0.56
C GLY A 387 -2.10 -5.50 -0.84
N PRO A 388 -2.71 -5.50 -2.02
CA PRO A 388 -3.76 -6.45 -2.34
C PRO A 388 -3.21 -7.79 -2.83
N SER A 389 -4.08 -8.76 -2.71
CA SER A 389 -3.96 -10.08 -3.30
C SER A 389 -5.04 -10.31 -4.36
N LEU A 390 -4.79 -11.23 -5.28
CA LEU A 390 -5.77 -11.69 -6.25
C LEU A 390 -6.62 -12.78 -5.60
N LEU A 391 -7.91 -12.52 -5.47
CA LEU A 391 -8.92 -13.40 -4.86
C LEU A 391 -9.79 -13.98 -5.96
N ILE A 392 -10.21 -15.24 -5.85
CA ILE A 392 -11.12 -15.88 -6.81
C ILE A 392 -12.46 -16.09 -6.13
N THR A 393 -13.55 -15.68 -6.76
CA THR A 393 -14.90 -15.92 -6.25
C THR A 393 -15.36 -17.35 -6.50
N HIS A 394 -16.21 -17.86 -5.61
CA HIS A 394 -16.74 -19.20 -5.73
C HIS A 394 -17.65 -19.32 -6.95
N SER A 395 -17.37 -20.30 -7.84
CA SER A 395 -18.12 -20.54 -9.06
C SER A 395 -17.98 -22.01 -9.51
N THR A 396 -18.23 -22.31 -10.77
CA THR A 396 -18.04 -23.68 -11.29
C THR A 396 -16.56 -24.07 -11.33
N PRO A 397 -16.19 -25.34 -11.17
CA PRO A 397 -14.80 -25.79 -11.19
C PRO A 397 -14.00 -25.31 -12.41
N LYS A 398 -14.60 -25.34 -13.61
CA LYS A 398 -13.94 -24.87 -14.82
C LYS A 398 -13.72 -23.35 -14.85
N GLN A 399 -14.67 -22.58 -14.29
CA GLN A 399 -14.55 -21.13 -14.21
C GLN A 399 -13.48 -20.74 -13.20
N GLN A 400 -13.46 -21.40 -12.03
CA GLN A 400 -12.40 -21.19 -11.03
C GLN A 400 -11.01 -21.57 -11.59
N LEU A 401 -10.89 -22.68 -12.34
CA LEU A 401 -9.61 -23.02 -12.98
C LEU A 401 -9.21 -22.01 -14.03
N ALA A 402 -10.15 -21.49 -14.85
CA ALA A 402 -9.84 -20.42 -15.79
C ALA A 402 -9.35 -19.16 -15.07
N SER A 403 -9.99 -18.77 -13.97
CA SER A 403 -9.57 -17.65 -13.13
C SER A 403 -8.20 -17.88 -12.49
N TRP A 404 -7.93 -19.11 -12.03
CA TRP A 404 -6.62 -19.49 -11.48
C TRP A 404 -5.49 -19.33 -12.51
N LEU A 405 -5.70 -19.77 -13.75
CA LEU A 405 -4.70 -19.65 -14.82
C LEU A 405 -4.41 -18.18 -15.18
N VAL A 406 -5.40 -17.30 -15.07
CA VAL A 406 -5.18 -15.85 -15.19
C VAL A 406 -4.36 -15.33 -14.01
N VAL A 407 -4.69 -15.71 -12.78
CA VAL A 407 -3.98 -15.32 -11.57
C VAL A 407 -2.52 -15.80 -11.62
N GLU A 408 -2.28 -17.07 -11.93
CA GLU A 408 -0.94 -17.65 -12.09
C GLU A 408 -0.11 -16.88 -13.12
N TRP A 409 -0.71 -16.58 -14.28
CA TRP A 409 -0.05 -15.82 -15.34
C TRP A 409 0.28 -14.38 -14.88
N LEU A 410 -0.61 -13.72 -14.13
CA LEU A 410 -0.38 -12.36 -13.64
C LEU A 410 0.77 -12.31 -12.62
N VAL A 411 0.90 -13.32 -11.76
CA VAL A 411 1.98 -13.38 -10.76
C VAL A 411 3.26 -14.02 -11.31
N TYR A 412 3.27 -14.47 -12.55
CA TYR A 412 4.50 -14.94 -13.21
C TYR A 412 5.51 -13.78 -13.28
N PRO A 413 6.77 -13.95 -12.84
CA PRO A 413 7.71 -12.84 -12.61
C PRO A 413 7.84 -11.82 -13.73
N PRO A 414 8.00 -12.21 -15.03
CA PRO A 414 8.05 -11.24 -16.15
C PRO A 414 6.77 -10.43 -16.31
N ASN A 415 5.60 -11.00 -15.99
CA ASN A 415 4.30 -10.33 -16.13
C ASN A 415 4.02 -9.44 -14.90
N GLN A 416 4.31 -9.94 -13.69
CA GLN A 416 4.23 -9.16 -12.46
C GLN A 416 5.12 -7.90 -12.55
N ALA A 417 6.33 -8.02 -13.13
CA ALA A 417 7.22 -6.88 -13.33
C ALA A 417 6.58 -5.74 -14.12
N GLY A 418 5.68 -6.05 -15.06
CA GLY A 418 4.94 -5.05 -15.82
C GLY A 418 4.08 -4.17 -14.93
N LEU A 419 3.29 -4.78 -14.03
CA LEU A 419 2.46 -4.06 -13.07
C LEU A 419 3.30 -3.33 -12.02
N VAL A 420 4.30 -3.99 -11.45
CA VAL A 420 5.19 -3.43 -10.43
C VAL A 420 5.87 -2.14 -10.93
N LYS A 421 6.33 -2.13 -12.18
CA LYS A 421 6.87 -0.91 -12.83
C LYS A 421 5.81 0.16 -13.04
N LEU A 422 4.62 -0.23 -13.46
CA LEU A 422 3.51 0.68 -13.70
C LEU A 422 3.11 1.44 -12.43
N LEU A 423 3.11 0.74 -11.29
CA LEU A 423 2.67 1.27 -10.00
C LEU A 423 3.81 1.84 -9.13
N GLY A 424 5.07 1.56 -9.44
CA GLY A 424 6.19 1.85 -8.53
C GLY A 424 6.14 1.02 -7.25
N ALA A 425 5.57 -0.17 -7.31
CA ALA A 425 5.28 -1.03 -6.16
C ALA A 425 6.42 -1.99 -5.81
N TYR A 426 6.28 -2.72 -4.71
CA TYR A 426 7.10 -3.89 -4.40
C TYR A 426 6.59 -5.13 -5.13
N PRO A 427 7.47 -5.95 -5.71
CA PRO A 427 7.12 -7.28 -6.20
C PRO A 427 6.84 -8.22 -5.02
N THR A 428 5.97 -9.19 -5.22
CA THR A 428 5.71 -10.22 -4.22
C THR A 428 6.53 -11.50 -4.45
N ARG A 429 7.14 -11.62 -5.63
CA ARG A 429 8.08 -12.71 -5.95
C ARG A 429 9.51 -12.17 -6.06
N GLN A 430 10.47 -12.91 -5.47
CA GLN A 430 11.88 -12.50 -5.42
C GLN A 430 12.49 -12.40 -6.83
N THR A 431 12.20 -13.37 -7.69
CA THR A 431 12.75 -13.40 -9.06
C THR A 431 12.18 -12.31 -9.95
N THR A 432 11.07 -11.67 -9.60
CA THR A 432 10.53 -10.50 -10.32
C THR A 432 11.54 -9.36 -10.39
N MET A 433 12.40 -9.21 -9.37
CA MET A 433 13.49 -8.22 -9.36
C MET A 433 14.37 -8.29 -10.61
N ASN A 434 14.57 -9.49 -11.18
CA ASN A 434 15.40 -9.69 -12.39
C ASN A 434 14.80 -9.04 -13.66
N TYR A 435 13.51 -8.69 -13.63
CA TYR A 435 12.74 -8.12 -14.76
C TYR A 435 12.42 -6.63 -14.58
N LEU A 436 12.82 -6.01 -13.48
CA LEU A 436 12.53 -4.59 -13.23
C LEU A 436 13.46 -3.63 -13.99
N GLY A 437 14.57 -4.13 -14.52
CA GLY A 437 15.60 -3.33 -15.20
C GLY A 437 16.78 -2.99 -14.29
N SER A 438 17.75 -2.27 -14.83
CA SER A 438 18.89 -1.80 -14.05
C SER A 438 18.51 -0.58 -13.19
N VAL A 439 19.25 -0.32 -12.12
CA VAL A 439 19.06 0.88 -11.25
C VAL A 439 19.08 2.19 -12.04
N GLY A 440 19.83 2.25 -13.14
CA GLY A 440 19.87 3.43 -14.01
C GLY A 440 18.65 3.58 -14.95
N GLU A 441 17.83 2.55 -15.10
CA GLU A 441 16.61 2.54 -15.94
C GLU A 441 15.34 2.78 -15.11
N ILE A 442 15.43 2.66 -13.79
CA ILE A 442 14.34 2.93 -12.87
C ILE A 442 14.60 4.22 -12.10
N ASN A 443 13.54 4.80 -11.58
CA ASN A 443 13.59 5.96 -10.73
C ASN A 443 14.46 5.71 -9.49
N ALA A 444 15.35 6.67 -9.15
CA ALA A 444 16.31 6.52 -8.05
C ALA A 444 15.61 6.30 -6.69
N GLN A 445 14.51 7.01 -6.42
CA GLN A 445 13.74 6.87 -5.18
C GLN A 445 13.07 5.49 -5.10
N TRP A 446 12.52 5.02 -6.21
CA TRP A 446 11.95 3.67 -6.25
C TRP A 446 13.05 2.59 -6.15
N ALA A 447 14.21 2.80 -6.76
CA ALA A 447 15.36 1.91 -6.57
C ALA A 447 15.78 1.82 -5.09
N GLN A 448 15.80 2.96 -4.39
CA GLN A 448 16.05 3.01 -2.96
C GLN A 448 14.95 2.31 -2.16
N ALA A 449 13.68 2.52 -2.52
CA ALA A 449 12.57 1.80 -1.89
C ALA A 449 12.69 0.28 -2.07
N LEU A 450 13.01 -0.20 -3.26
CA LEU A 450 13.23 -1.63 -3.50
C LEU A 450 14.35 -2.22 -2.62
N ALA A 451 15.36 -1.42 -2.27
CA ALA A 451 16.41 -1.84 -1.35
C ALA A 451 15.91 -2.02 0.10
N LEU A 452 14.77 -1.42 0.47
CA LEU A 452 14.12 -1.57 1.77
C LEU A 452 13.19 -2.79 1.87
N LEU A 453 12.93 -3.47 0.76
CA LEU A 453 12.02 -4.63 0.73
C LEU A 453 12.37 -5.74 1.75
N PRO A 454 13.65 -6.03 2.06
CA PRO A 454 13.99 -6.97 3.13
C PRO A 454 13.53 -6.54 4.53
N ASP A 455 13.31 -5.24 4.75
CA ASP A 455 12.85 -4.64 6.00
C ASP A 455 11.32 -4.53 6.09
N ALA A 456 10.60 -5.00 5.06
CA ALA A 456 9.15 -4.92 4.99
C ALA A 456 8.50 -5.83 6.04
N ARG A 457 7.58 -5.25 6.81
CA ARG A 457 6.72 -5.93 7.76
C ARG A 457 5.26 -5.73 7.35
N SER A 458 4.56 -6.83 7.17
CA SER A 458 3.16 -6.79 6.74
C SER A 458 2.23 -6.28 7.85
N GLU A 459 1.22 -5.53 7.45
CA GLU A 459 0.08 -5.18 8.30
C GLU A 459 -0.70 -6.44 8.74
N PRO A 460 -1.47 -6.35 9.85
CA PRO A 460 -2.34 -7.46 10.26
C PRO A 460 -3.36 -7.84 9.19
N SER A 461 -3.63 -9.12 9.03
CA SER A 461 -4.67 -9.63 8.13
C SER A 461 -5.96 -10.05 8.88
N LEU A 462 -6.21 -9.48 10.08
CA LEU A 462 -7.46 -9.69 10.82
C LEU A 462 -8.61 -8.98 10.10
N PRO A 463 -9.84 -9.54 10.03
CA PRO A 463 -10.99 -8.90 9.36
C PRO A 463 -11.25 -7.47 9.84
N SER A 464 -11.15 -7.23 11.14
CA SER A 464 -11.28 -5.92 11.79
C SER A 464 -10.17 -4.92 11.45
N TRP A 465 -9.13 -5.32 10.73
CA TRP A 465 -8.01 -4.41 10.45
C TRP A 465 -8.42 -3.17 9.66
N SER A 466 -9.41 -3.26 8.79
CA SER A 466 -9.98 -2.10 8.11
C SER A 466 -10.46 -1.01 9.10
N VAL A 467 -11.13 -1.41 10.19
CA VAL A 467 -11.59 -0.51 11.25
C VAL A 467 -10.40 0.00 12.07
N MET A 468 -9.48 -0.90 12.45
CA MET A 468 -8.35 -0.56 13.30
C MET A 468 -7.33 0.34 12.61
N ARG A 469 -7.19 0.27 11.29
CA ARG A 469 -6.39 1.25 10.53
C ARG A 469 -6.90 2.69 10.74
N TRP A 470 -8.19 2.91 10.64
CA TRP A 470 -8.79 4.21 10.90
C TRP A 470 -8.66 4.63 12.38
N ALA A 471 -8.79 3.69 13.30
CA ALA A 471 -8.56 3.96 14.73
C ALA A 471 -7.11 4.41 15.02
N LEU A 472 -6.11 3.92 14.27
CA LEU A 472 -4.73 4.42 14.36
C LEU A 472 -4.62 5.87 13.84
N SER A 473 -5.32 6.22 12.76
CA SER A 473 -5.38 7.60 12.27
C SER A 473 -6.01 8.54 13.30
N ASP A 474 -7.13 8.11 13.93
CA ASP A 474 -7.78 8.86 15.00
C ASP A 474 -6.88 8.99 16.25
N THR A 475 -6.15 7.94 16.59
CA THR A 475 -5.15 7.95 17.67
C THR A 475 -4.06 8.97 17.38
N SER A 476 -3.55 9.02 16.15
CA SER A 476 -2.59 10.06 15.72
C SER A 476 -3.17 11.45 15.81
N SER A 477 -4.41 11.65 15.37
CA SER A 477 -5.12 12.93 15.43
C SER A 477 -5.27 13.43 16.88
N GLN A 478 -5.62 12.53 17.80
CA GLN A 478 -5.73 12.84 19.22
C GLN A 478 -4.36 13.15 19.85
N LEU A 479 -3.35 12.32 19.60
CA LEU A 479 -1.98 12.48 20.08
C LEU A 479 -1.42 13.87 19.72
N PHE A 480 -1.60 14.28 18.49
CA PHE A 480 -1.04 15.54 17.98
C PHE A 480 -1.96 16.76 18.18
N SER A 481 -3.11 16.59 18.85
CA SER A 481 -3.94 17.73 19.24
C SER A 481 -3.21 18.61 20.26
N GLN A 482 -3.50 19.94 20.26
CA GLN A 482 -2.84 20.90 21.12
C GLN A 482 -3.11 20.67 22.63
N GLN A 483 -4.27 20.07 22.94
CA GLN A 483 -4.70 19.84 24.32
C GLN A 483 -4.19 18.52 24.88
N PHE A 484 -3.71 17.61 24.04
CA PHE A 484 -3.25 16.29 24.47
C PHE A 484 -1.90 16.38 25.17
N ARG A 485 -1.75 15.68 26.28
CA ARG A 485 -0.55 15.63 27.09
C ARG A 485 -0.01 14.21 27.19
N VAL A 486 1.30 14.09 27.32
CA VAL A 486 2.02 12.80 27.38
C VAL A 486 1.47 11.87 28.47
N ASP A 487 1.01 12.42 29.61
CA ASP A 487 0.44 11.64 30.70
C ASP A 487 -0.93 10.99 30.36
N GLN A 488 -1.55 11.35 29.23
CA GLN A 488 -2.80 10.77 28.73
C GLN A 488 -2.57 9.57 27.80
N ILE A 489 -1.32 9.28 27.40
CA ILE A 489 -0.99 8.16 26.49
C ILE A 489 -1.55 6.82 26.99
N PRO A 490 -1.42 6.44 28.29
CA PRO A 490 -1.99 5.18 28.76
C PRO A 490 -3.52 5.09 28.61
N SER A 491 -4.24 6.20 28.80
CA SER A 491 -5.69 6.23 28.58
C SER A 491 -6.02 6.07 27.08
N LEU A 492 -5.32 6.79 26.23
CA LEU A 492 -5.51 6.71 24.76
C LEU A 492 -5.31 5.29 24.23
N LEU A 493 -4.26 4.59 24.69
CA LEU A 493 -3.97 3.22 24.28
C LEU A 493 -4.97 2.20 24.86
N ASN A 494 -5.42 2.42 26.10
CA ASN A 494 -6.48 1.59 26.68
C ASN A 494 -7.80 1.74 25.92
N ASP A 495 -8.15 2.95 25.49
CA ASP A 495 -9.35 3.18 24.67
C ASP A 495 -9.23 2.49 23.31
N LEU A 496 -8.03 2.50 22.70
CA LEU A 496 -7.74 1.80 21.45
C LEU A 496 -7.82 0.28 21.63
N ASP A 497 -7.28 -0.29 22.70
CA ASP A 497 -7.38 -1.72 23.01
C ASP A 497 -8.83 -2.15 23.29
N ASN A 498 -9.62 -1.31 23.96
CA ASN A 498 -11.05 -1.57 24.18
C ASN A 498 -11.82 -1.60 22.86
N LEU A 499 -11.59 -0.61 21.99
CA LEU A 499 -12.20 -0.60 20.65
C LEU A 499 -11.79 -1.84 19.84
N ALA A 500 -10.52 -2.23 19.90
CA ALA A 500 -10.01 -3.43 19.25
C ALA A 500 -10.72 -4.70 19.75
N GLN A 501 -10.92 -4.82 21.07
CA GLN A 501 -11.64 -5.95 21.65
C GLN A 501 -13.12 -5.97 21.25
N GLU A 502 -13.80 -4.81 21.29
CA GLU A 502 -15.20 -4.69 20.85
C GLU A 502 -15.37 -5.07 19.40
N THR A 503 -14.42 -4.66 18.52
CA THR A 503 -14.45 -4.99 17.09
C THR A 503 -14.24 -6.49 16.85
N LEU A 504 -13.27 -7.11 17.57
CA LEU A 504 -13.05 -8.56 17.50
C LEU A 504 -14.23 -9.40 18.04
N ASP A 505 -14.94 -8.89 19.05
CA ASP A 505 -16.11 -9.59 19.60
C ASP A 505 -17.32 -9.54 18.65
N GLN A 506 -17.39 -8.55 17.77
CA GLN A 506 -18.40 -8.46 16.70
C GLN A 506 -18.14 -9.42 15.54
N GLU A 507 -16.92 -9.90 15.36
CA GLU A 507 -16.53 -10.89 14.36
C GLU A 507 -16.86 -12.34 14.78
N ARG A 508 -17.23 -12.60 16.04
CA ARG A 508 -17.52 -13.93 16.61
C ARG A 508 -19.02 -14.24 16.64
#